data_5babdea96aca57a74158099eae237310
#
_entry.id   5babdea96aca57a74158099eae237310
#
_cell.length_a   1.000
_cell.length_b   1.000
_cell.length_c   1.000
_cell.angle_alpha   90.00
_cell.angle_beta   90.00
_cell.angle_gamma   90.00
#
_symmetry.space_group_name_H-M   'P 1'
#
loop_
_entity.id
_entity.type
_entity.pdbx_description
1 polymer ?
#
loop_
_entity_poly.entity_id
_entity_poly.type
_entity_poly.pdbx_seq_one_letter_code
_entity_poly.pdbx_strand_id
1 'polypeptide(L)'
;MKILWITNILFPEAEQLLVGNGELKSSGGWMLGAANALLQKEDIKLIVSCVSNKVSTLSKLEGKQITYYVLPMGRSNQKVNLAYMSLWKQVQQEVRPDLVHIHGTECSHGHAYMKACSCDNVVISIQGLTSSSSYYYYYGMTKWDVYKNFTFKDLIRGTVIHEQKQFKKRGEYEKDMIRMAKHIIGRTSWDRARTWAINPNAQYHFCNEILRPVFYDGSSWDYMYCSKHSIFLSQAHYPLKGLHQVLKAMPIILRHYPDAMIRIAGWDITRNETLSQKIRLSGYGSYIKRLIMKLNLQDKVQFTGNLNAEEMKQEYLKSNVLSALQVSKTVLIH
;
A
#
# COMPACT_ATOMS: atom_id res chain seq x y z
N MET A 1 -13.21 -13.88 -22.83
CA MET A 1 -13.55 -12.61 -22.13
C MET A 1 -12.30 -11.74 -22.01
N LYS A 2 -12.39 -10.44 -22.37
CA LYS A 2 -11.28 -9.47 -22.22
C LYS A 2 -11.44 -8.71 -20.90
N ILE A 3 -10.43 -8.78 -20.04
CA ILE A 3 -10.42 -8.08 -18.75
C ILE A 3 -9.33 -7.02 -18.77
N LEU A 4 -9.68 -5.76 -18.52
CA LEU A 4 -8.73 -4.67 -18.32
C LEU A 4 -8.54 -4.43 -16.83
N TRP A 5 -7.34 -4.69 -16.32
CA TRP A 5 -6.94 -4.27 -14.99
C TRP A 5 -6.31 -2.88 -15.03
N ILE A 6 -6.76 -2.00 -14.15
CA ILE A 6 -6.13 -0.71 -13.89
C ILE A 6 -5.45 -0.80 -12.52
N THR A 7 -4.11 -0.72 -12.51
CA THR A 7 -3.31 -1.01 -11.33
C THR A 7 -2.51 0.19 -10.86
N ASN A 8 -2.19 0.21 -9.56
CA ASN A 8 -1.39 1.27 -8.93
C ASN A 8 0.12 1.06 -9.09
N ILE A 9 0.51 -0.09 -9.61
CA ILE A 9 1.92 -0.48 -9.77
C ILE A 9 2.18 -0.98 -11.18
N LEU A 10 3.40 -0.78 -11.62
CA LEU A 10 3.92 -1.40 -12.84
C LEU A 10 4.31 -2.86 -12.54
N PHE A 11 3.84 -3.80 -13.35
CA PHE A 11 4.21 -5.21 -13.20
C PHE A 11 5.69 -5.42 -13.55
N PRO A 12 6.39 -6.38 -12.91
CA PRO A 12 7.81 -6.64 -13.17
C PRO A 12 8.12 -6.90 -14.65
N GLU A 13 7.28 -7.66 -15.34
CA GLU A 13 7.44 -7.93 -16.78
C GLU A 13 7.34 -6.63 -17.60
N ALA A 14 6.34 -5.78 -17.32
CA ALA A 14 6.20 -4.51 -18.00
C ALA A 14 7.38 -3.55 -17.68
N GLU A 15 7.91 -3.59 -16.46
CA GLU A 15 9.10 -2.84 -16.08
C GLU A 15 10.33 -3.31 -16.86
N GLN A 16 10.52 -4.61 -17.00
CA GLN A 16 11.60 -5.20 -17.77
C GLN A 16 11.52 -4.84 -19.27
N LEU A 17 10.32 -4.87 -19.85
CA LEU A 17 10.09 -4.49 -21.25
C LEU A 17 10.40 -3.00 -21.50
N LEU A 18 10.22 -2.12 -20.49
CA LEU A 18 10.50 -0.70 -20.62
C LEU A 18 11.98 -0.33 -20.41
N VAL A 19 12.67 -1.00 -19.50
CA VAL A 19 14.00 -0.56 -19.00
C VAL A 19 15.11 -1.54 -19.39
N GLY A 20 14.77 -2.74 -19.89
CA GLY A 20 15.74 -3.82 -20.12
C GLY A 20 16.14 -4.51 -18.82
N ASN A 21 17.31 -5.16 -18.82
CA ASN A 21 17.81 -6.00 -17.70
C ASN A 21 18.29 -5.17 -16.49
N GLY A 22 17.38 -4.44 -15.83
CA GLY A 22 17.63 -3.80 -14.54
C GLY A 22 17.17 -4.67 -13.37
N GLU A 23 17.61 -4.37 -12.14
CA GLU A 23 17.09 -4.99 -10.94
C GLU A 23 15.57 -4.79 -10.82
N LEU A 24 14.82 -5.88 -10.87
CA LEU A 24 13.37 -5.87 -10.72
C LEU A 24 13.00 -5.58 -9.26
N LYS A 25 12.33 -4.46 -9.01
CA LYS A 25 11.74 -4.20 -7.71
C LYS A 25 10.55 -5.13 -7.51
N SER A 26 10.61 -6.00 -6.52
CA SER A 26 9.53 -6.95 -6.19
C SER A 26 8.34 -6.27 -5.51
N SER A 27 7.68 -5.32 -6.20
CA SER A 27 6.47 -4.68 -5.72
C SER A 27 5.21 -5.37 -6.28
N GLY A 28 4.14 -5.43 -5.49
CA GLY A 28 2.82 -5.92 -5.96
C GLY A 28 2.67 -7.42 -6.14
N GLY A 29 3.40 -8.21 -5.40
CA GLY A 29 3.37 -9.68 -5.53
C GLY A 29 1.98 -10.32 -5.42
N TRP A 30 1.04 -9.74 -4.67
CA TRP A 30 -0.34 -10.22 -4.59
C TRP A 30 -1.11 -10.01 -5.91
N MET A 31 -0.91 -8.89 -6.62
CA MET A 31 -1.54 -8.67 -7.93
C MET A 31 -0.98 -9.64 -8.98
N LEU A 32 0.31 -9.90 -8.94
CA LEU A 32 0.94 -10.88 -9.85
C LEU A 32 0.41 -12.30 -9.59
N GLY A 33 0.26 -12.69 -8.32
CA GLY A 33 -0.36 -13.96 -7.95
C GLY A 33 -1.79 -14.09 -8.48
N ALA A 34 -2.60 -13.04 -8.31
CA ALA A 34 -3.96 -13.00 -8.84
C ALA A 34 -4.02 -13.00 -10.38
N ALA A 35 -3.11 -12.28 -11.05
CA ALA A 35 -3.00 -12.30 -12.50
C ALA A 35 -2.66 -13.70 -13.03
N ASN A 36 -1.67 -14.36 -12.43
CA ASN A 36 -1.28 -15.72 -12.81
C ASN A 36 -2.43 -16.72 -12.61
N ALA A 37 -3.17 -16.62 -11.49
CA ALA A 37 -4.33 -17.46 -11.24
C ALA A 37 -5.46 -17.23 -12.28
N LEU A 38 -5.66 -15.98 -12.68
CA LEU A 38 -6.66 -15.62 -13.69
C LEU A 38 -6.29 -16.14 -15.08
N LEU A 39 -5.00 -16.09 -15.43
CA LEU A 39 -4.46 -16.58 -16.72
C LEU A 39 -4.50 -18.11 -16.87
N GLN A 40 -4.77 -18.86 -15.79
CA GLN A 40 -5.04 -20.32 -15.90
C GLN A 40 -6.42 -20.62 -16.53
N LYS A 41 -7.27 -19.60 -16.73
CA LYS A 41 -8.56 -19.72 -17.39
C LYS A 41 -8.40 -19.45 -18.87
N GLU A 42 -8.61 -20.46 -19.71
CA GLU A 42 -8.37 -20.42 -21.16
C GLU A 42 -9.19 -19.35 -21.91
N ASP A 43 -10.37 -19.01 -21.39
CA ASP A 43 -11.29 -18.04 -21.99
C ASP A 43 -10.99 -16.58 -21.60
N ILE A 44 -9.95 -16.31 -20.80
CA ILE A 44 -9.62 -14.97 -20.30
C ILE A 44 -8.39 -14.41 -21.02
N LYS A 45 -8.56 -13.21 -21.59
CA LYS A 45 -7.46 -12.36 -22.05
C LYS A 45 -7.29 -11.20 -21.08
N LEU A 46 -6.16 -11.18 -20.37
CA LEU A 46 -5.83 -10.15 -19.40
C LEU A 46 -5.02 -9.03 -20.04
N ILE A 47 -5.49 -7.81 -19.88
CA ILE A 47 -4.78 -6.58 -20.23
C ILE A 47 -4.55 -5.80 -18.92
N VAL A 48 -3.34 -5.29 -18.70
CA VAL A 48 -3.00 -4.51 -17.49
C VAL A 48 -2.59 -3.12 -17.89
N SER A 49 -3.21 -2.12 -17.27
CA SER A 49 -2.85 -0.74 -17.47
C SER A 49 -2.44 -0.07 -16.16
N CYS A 50 -1.41 0.76 -16.23
CA CYS A 50 -0.92 1.54 -15.10
C CYS A 50 -0.35 2.90 -15.56
N VAL A 51 0.00 3.74 -14.59
CA VAL A 51 0.62 5.04 -14.83
C VAL A 51 2.06 4.98 -14.33
N SER A 52 3.04 5.43 -15.15
CA SER A 52 4.45 5.40 -14.80
C SER A 52 5.19 6.66 -15.29
N ASN A 53 6.20 7.09 -14.51
CA ASN A 53 7.14 8.14 -14.93
C ASN A 53 8.24 7.63 -15.88
N LYS A 54 8.22 6.35 -16.21
CA LYS A 54 9.19 5.74 -17.14
C LYS A 54 8.83 5.92 -18.61
N VAL A 55 7.63 6.42 -18.88
CA VAL A 55 7.15 6.72 -20.24
C VAL A 55 6.72 8.18 -20.33
N SER A 56 6.91 8.78 -21.51
CA SER A 56 6.46 10.14 -21.83
C SER A 56 5.17 10.18 -22.63
N THR A 57 4.81 9.07 -23.28
CA THR A 57 3.59 8.89 -24.07
C THR A 57 2.92 7.57 -23.68
N LEU A 58 1.68 7.34 -24.15
CA LEU A 58 1.03 6.05 -24.02
C LEU A 58 1.87 4.98 -24.73
N SER A 59 2.27 3.96 -23.98
CA SER A 59 3.09 2.87 -24.49
C SER A 59 2.33 1.56 -24.37
N LYS A 60 2.23 0.84 -25.47
CA LYS A 60 1.70 -0.54 -25.52
C LYS A 60 2.86 -1.51 -25.52
N LEU A 61 2.84 -2.51 -24.64
CA LEU A 61 3.88 -3.53 -24.51
C LEU A 61 3.23 -4.91 -24.59
N GLU A 62 3.83 -5.78 -25.36
CA GLU A 62 3.38 -7.19 -25.43
C GLU A 62 4.27 -8.05 -24.53
N GLY A 63 3.71 -8.53 -23.43
CA GLY A 63 4.35 -9.50 -22.54
C GLY A 63 4.07 -10.93 -23.02
N LYS A 64 4.50 -11.93 -22.23
CA LYS A 64 4.33 -13.35 -22.58
C LYS A 64 2.85 -13.77 -22.67
N GLN A 65 2.05 -13.33 -21.72
CA GLN A 65 0.61 -13.66 -21.63
C GLN A 65 -0.27 -12.43 -21.38
N ILE A 66 0.33 -11.28 -21.07
CA ILE A 66 -0.36 -10.04 -20.69
C ILE A 66 0.04 -8.93 -21.65
N THR A 67 -0.93 -8.22 -22.19
CA THR A 67 -0.69 -6.96 -22.90
C THR A 67 -0.74 -5.81 -21.89
N TYR A 68 0.26 -4.93 -21.90
CA TYR A 68 0.34 -3.80 -20.99
C TYR A 68 0.11 -2.48 -21.71
N TYR A 69 -0.64 -1.58 -21.08
CA TYR A 69 -0.76 -0.19 -21.49
C TYR A 69 -0.20 0.70 -20.37
N VAL A 70 0.90 1.39 -20.64
CA VAL A 70 1.56 2.26 -19.67
C VAL A 70 1.33 3.72 -20.06
N LEU A 71 0.62 4.45 -19.20
CA LEU A 71 0.34 5.86 -19.38
C LEU A 71 1.44 6.71 -18.72
N PRO A 72 1.78 7.87 -19.29
CA PRO A 72 2.75 8.78 -18.69
C PRO A 72 2.22 9.32 -17.35
N MET A 73 3.08 9.37 -16.34
CA MET A 73 2.76 9.99 -15.06
C MET A 73 2.90 11.50 -15.16
N GLY A 74 1.80 12.25 -15.03
CA GLY A 74 1.85 13.71 -14.95
C GLY A 74 2.52 14.19 -13.65
N ARG A 75 2.82 15.47 -13.57
CA ARG A 75 3.49 16.11 -12.42
C ARG A 75 2.75 15.96 -11.08
N SER A 76 1.50 15.51 -11.08
CA SER A 76 0.70 15.30 -9.87
C SER A 76 -0.24 14.11 -10.02
N ASN A 77 0.03 13.03 -9.28
CA ASN A 77 -0.86 11.89 -9.13
C ASN A 77 -2.20 12.22 -8.43
N GLN A 78 -2.42 13.48 -8.08
CA GLN A 78 -3.50 13.90 -7.17
C GLN A 78 -4.58 14.73 -7.85
N LYS A 79 -4.42 15.05 -9.13
CA LYS A 79 -5.46 15.75 -9.91
C LYS A 79 -5.90 14.87 -11.05
N VAL A 80 -7.22 14.76 -11.23
CA VAL A 80 -7.78 14.24 -12.47
C VAL A 80 -7.28 15.12 -13.60
N ASN A 81 -6.43 14.59 -14.45
CA ASN A 81 -5.85 15.34 -15.58
C ASN A 81 -6.70 15.06 -16.81
N LEU A 82 -7.15 16.10 -17.49
CA LEU A 82 -7.89 15.99 -18.76
C LEU A 82 -7.09 15.20 -19.81
N ALA A 83 -5.75 15.35 -19.82
CA ALA A 83 -4.89 14.56 -20.69
C ALA A 83 -4.99 13.05 -20.43
N TYR A 84 -5.14 12.63 -19.17
CA TYR A 84 -5.37 11.21 -18.84
C TYR A 84 -6.71 10.72 -19.35
N MET A 85 -7.74 11.57 -19.34
CA MET A 85 -9.06 11.17 -19.82
C MET A 85 -9.02 10.82 -21.31
N SER A 86 -8.28 11.55 -22.14
CA SER A 86 -8.11 11.22 -23.57
C SER A 86 -7.35 9.90 -23.76
N LEU A 87 -6.27 9.70 -23.02
CA LEU A 87 -5.50 8.44 -23.06
C LEU A 87 -6.33 7.24 -22.61
N TRP A 88 -7.16 7.40 -21.56
CA TRP A 88 -8.06 6.33 -21.13
C TRP A 88 -9.12 5.99 -22.18
N LYS A 89 -9.67 6.99 -22.87
CA LYS A 89 -10.57 6.75 -24.01
C LYS A 89 -9.89 5.98 -25.13
N GLN A 90 -8.62 6.28 -25.43
CA GLN A 90 -7.82 5.56 -26.42
C GLN A 90 -7.65 4.09 -25.97
N VAL A 91 -7.21 3.83 -24.74
CA VAL A 91 -7.08 2.46 -24.21
C VAL A 91 -8.41 1.72 -24.26
N GLN A 92 -9.52 2.35 -23.88
CA GLN A 92 -10.86 1.76 -23.94
C GLN A 92 -11.25 1.39 -25.37
N GLN A 93 -10.99 2.25 -26.36
CA GLN A 93 -11.31 2.00 -27.77
C GLN A 93 -10.48 0.88 -28.38
N GLU A 94 -9.19 0.79 -28.04
CA GLU A 94 -8.29 -0.24 -28.53
C GLU A 94 -8.56 -1.60 -27.88
N VAL A 95 -8.77 -1.64 -26.57
CA VAL A 95 -8.97 -2.88 -25.80
C VAL A 95 -10.39 -3.41 -25.97
N ARG A 96 -11.39 -2.54 -25.89
CA ARG A 96 -12.84 -2.91 -25.82
C ARG A 96 -13.07 -3.99 -24.77
N PRO A 97 -12.80 -3.72 -23.48
CA PRO A 97 -12.86 -4.73 -22.43
C PRO A 97 -14.31 -5.11 -22.12
N ASP A 98 -14.55 -6.41 -21.90
CA ASP A 98 -15.82 -6.91 -21.38
C ASP A 98 -16.00 -6.56 -19.89
N LEU A 99 -14.88 -6.52 -19.14
CA LEU A 99 -14.82 -6.15 -17.73
C LEU A 99 -13.60 -5.26 -17.46
N VAL A 100 -13.78 -4.24 -16.64
CA VAL A 100 -12.71 -3.38 -16.14
C VAL A 100 -12.60 -3.53 -14.63
N HIS A 101 -11.43 -3.92 -14.15
CA HIS A 101 -11.17 -4.06 -12.73
C HIS A 101 -10.14 -3.02 -12.27
N ILE A 102 -10.57 -2.05 -11.47
CA ILE A 102 -9.71 -1.03 -10.89
C ILE A 102 -9.20 -1.50 -9.54
N HIS A 103 -7.89 -1.70 -9.41
CA HIS A 103 -7.23 -2.15 -8.19
C HIS A 103 -6.83 -0.96 -7.32
N GLY A 104 -7.61 -0.70 -6.29
CA GLY A 104 -7.40 0.39 -5.34
C GLY A 104 -8.07 1.70 -5.76
N THR A 105 -8.45 2.46 -4.76
CA THR A 105 -9.13 3.76 -4.89
C THR A 105 -8.25 4.93 -4.48
N GLU A 106 -7.04 4.65 -4.01
CA GLU A 106 -6.12 5.63 -3.46
C GLU A 106 -5.39 6.49 -4.50
N CYS A 107 -5.47 6.12 -5.78
CA CYS A 107 -4.84 6.84 -6.89
C CYS A 107 -5.87 7.46 -7.83
N SER A 108 -5.57 8.65 -8.36
CA SER A 108 -6.48 9.42 -9.21
C SER A 108 -6.65 8.87 -10.63
N HIS A 109 -5.78 7.97 -11.09
CA HIS A 109 -5.86 7.44 -12.47
C HIS A 109 -7.07 6.53 -12.69
N GLY A 110 -7.44 5.69 -11.71
CA GLY A 110 -8.70 4.92 -11.76
C GLY A 110 -9.92 5.84 -11.81
N HIS A 111 -9.92 6.92 -11.01
CA HIS A 111 -10.96 7.94 -11.08
C HIS A 111 -11.03 8.63 -12.46
N ALA A 112 -9.87 8.95 -13.06
CA ALA A 112 -9.81 9.53 -14.39
C ALA A 112 -10.41 8.59 -15.45
N TYR A 113 -10.14 7.27 -15.36
CA TYR A 113 -10.78 6.28 -16.21
C TYR A 113 -12.31 6.32 -16.07
N MET A 114 -12.82 6.25 -14.84
CA MET A 114 -14.28 6.25 -14.58
C MET A 114 -14.98 7.54 -15.03
N LYS A 115 -14.27 8.68 -15.03
CA LYS A 115 -14.78 9.95 -15.57
C LYS A 115 -14.74 10.01 -17.10
N ALA A 116 -13.82 9.30 -17.73
CA ALA A 116 -13.61 9.33 -19.18
C ALA A 116 -14.44 8.31 -19.95
N CYS A 117 -14.71 7.15 -19.31
CA CYS A 117 -15.31 5.97 -19.94
C CYS A 117 -16.61 5.57 -19.23
N SER A 118 -17.40 4.65 -19.83
CA SER A 118 -18.56 4.05 -19.15
C SER A 118 -18.11 3.27 -17.91
N CYS A 119 -18.95 3.31 -16.86
CA CYS A 119 -18.76 2.54 -15.63
C CYS A 119 -19.63 1.27 -15.58
N ASP A 120 -20.34 0.93 -16.64
CA ASP A 120 -21.32 -0.18 -16.63
C ASP A 120 -20.67 -1.54 -16.39
N ASN A 121 -19.45 -1.73 -16.88
CA ASN A 121 -18.66 -2.93 -16.74
C ASN A 121 -17.46 -2.75 -15.80
N VAL A 122 -17.52 -1.78 -14.86
CA VAL A 122 -16.43 -1.50 -13.93
C VAL A 122 -16.69 -2.14 -12.57
N VAL A 123 -15.68 -2.83 -12.04
CA VAL A 123 -15.58 -3.22 -10.63
C VAL A 123 -14.36 -2.56 -10.01
N ILE A 124 -14.48 -2.06 -8.78
CA ILE A 124 -13.37 -1.48 -8.02
C ILE A 124 -13.04 -2.35 -6.82
N SER A 125 -11.76 -2.59 -6.55
CA SER A 125 -11.30 -3.27 -5.34
C SER A 125 -10.81 -2.27 -4.30
N ILE A 126 -11.32 -2.38 -3.08
CA ILE A 126 -10.85 -1.60 -1.94
C ILE A 126 -9.56 -2.23 -1.39
N GLN A 127 -8.45 -1.53 -1.51
CA GLN A 127 -7.17 -1.89 -0.87
C GLN A 127 -6.99 -1.18 0.46
N GLY A 128 -7.39 0.07 0.51
CA GLY A 128 -7.45 0.90 1.69
C GLY A 128 -8.41 2.06 1.44
N LEU A 129 -9.05 2.56 2.48
CA LEU A 129 -9.95 3.70 2.37
C LEU A 129 -9.23 4.96 2.85
N THR A 130 -8.68 5.73 1.90
CA THR A 130 -7.96 6.99 2.19
C THR A 130 -8.89 8.03 2.80
N SER A 131 -10.15 8.07 2.39
CA SER A 131 -11.18 8.94 2.97
C SER A 131 -11.36 8.73 4.47
N SER A 132 -11.35 7.48 4.92
CA SER A 132 -11.47 7.14 6.35
C SER A 132 -10.12 7.21 7.06
N SER A 133 -9.06 6.66 6.48
CA SER A 133 -7.72 6.61 7.08
C SER A 133 -7.10 7.99 7.28
N SER A 134 -7.48 8.98 6.48
CA SER A 134 -6.97 10.35 6.57
C SER A 134 -7.27 11.02 7.92
N TYR A 135 -8.36 10.66 8.58
CA TYR A 135 -8.70 11.22 9.90
C TYR A 135 -7.73 10.76 10.99
N TYR A 136 -7.14 9.59 10.82
CA TYR A 136 -6.26 8.93 11.79
C TYR A 136 -4.79 8.93 11.36
N TYR A 137 -4.41 9.70 10.33
CA TYR A 137 -3.11 9.60 9.67
C TYR A 137 -1.93 9.64 10.63
N TYR A 138 -1.94 10.54 11.62
CA TYR A 138 -0.93 10.64 12.68
C TYR A 138 -1.55 10.55 14.09
N TYR A 139 -2.62 9.77 14.23
CA TYR A 139 -3.29 9.58 15.51
C TYR A 139 -2.31 9.13 16.59
N GLY A 140 -2.42 9.72 17.80
CA GLY A 140 -1.50 9.48 18.90
C GLY A 140 -0.23 10.32 18.87
N MET A 141 -0.07 11.21 17.88
CA MET A 141 0.90 12.30 17.86
C MET A 141 0.16 13.64 18.03
N THR A 142 0.75 14.57 18.76
CA THR A 142 0.25 15.95 18.85
C THR A 142 0.85 16.81 17.73
N LYS A 143 0.24 17.95 17.44
CA LYS A 143 0.85 18.93 16.52
C LYS A 143 2.23 19.39 17.03
N TRP A 144 2.39 19.47 18.36
CA TRP A 144 3.68 19.81 18.98
C TRP A 144 4.74 18.76 18.70
N ASP A 145 4.39 17.45 18.75
CA ASP A 145 5.31 16.39 18.37
C ASP A 145 5.80 16.54 16.91
N VAL A 146 4.92 16.97 16.02
CA VAL A 146 5.28 17.19 14.61
C VAL A 146 6.25 18.38 14.48
N TYR A 147 5.93 19.53 15.09
CA TYR A 147 6.77 20.73 14.99
C TYR A 147 8.12 20.58 15.69
N LYS A 148 8.15 19.95 16.87
CA LYS A 148 9.39 19.70 17.62
C LYS A 148 10.36 18.76 16.91
N ASN A 149 9.87 17.93 15.99
CA ASN A 149 10.66 16.97 15.22
C ASN A 149 10.82 17.37 13.75
N PHE A 150 10.56 18.64 13.40
CA PHE A 150 10.69 19.16 12.05
C PHE A 150 12.12 18.97 11.52
N THR A 151 12.23 18.54 10.26
CA THR A 151 13.52 18.24 9.61
C THR A 151 13.66 18.96 8.27
N PHE A 152 14.87 18.94 7.71
CA PHE A 152 15.13 19.48 6.38
C PHE A 152 14.27 18.81 5.29
N LYS A 153 14.05 17.50 5.41
CA LYS A 153 13.16 16.77 4.51
C LYS A 153 11.72 17.29 4.55
N ASP A 154 11.24 17.65 5.75
CA ASP A 154 9.88 18.18 5.91
C ASP A 154 9.72 19.58 5.29
N LEU A 155 10.79 20.36 5.26
CA LEU A 155 10.81 21.65 4.56
C LEU A 155 10.55 21.47 3.06
N ILE A 156 11.13 20.42 2.46
CA ILE A 156 11.02 20.16 1.01
C ILE A 156 9.73 19.40 0.67
N ARG A 157 9.36 18.40 1.46
CA ARG A 157 8.29 17.44 1.13
C ARG A 157 7.01 17.63 1.95
N GLY A 158 7.06 18.48 2.96
CA GLY A 158 5.98 18.67 3.92
C GLY A 158 6.02 17.69 5.09
N THR A 159 5.39 18.07 6.19
CA THR A 159 5.25 17.27 7.40
C THR A 159 4.14 16.22 7.29
N VAL A 160 3.99 15.37 8.29
CA VAL A 160 2.87 14.42 8.40
C VAL A 160 1.49 15.10 8.39
N ILE A 161 1.41 16.38 8.81
CA ILE A 161 0.18 17.20 8.70
C ILE A 161 -0.12 17.50 7.23
N HIS A 162 0.90 17.83 6.44
CA HIS A 162 0.76 18.01 5.00
C HIS A 162 0.34 16.70 4.32
N GLU A 163 0.96 15.58 4.67
CA GLU A 163 0.61 14.25 4.17
C GLU A 163 -0.86 13.90 4.49
N GLN A 164 -1.34 14.20 5.71
CA GLN A 164 -2.75 14.04 6.05
C GLN A 164 -3.68 14.85 5.14
N LYS A 165 -3.32 16.12 4.84
CA LYS A 165 -4.10 16.95 3.90
C LYS A 165 -4.16 16.32 2.50
N GLN A 166 -3.04 15.74 2.05
CA GLN A 166 -3.00 15.03 0.77
C GLN A 166 -3.87 13.75 0.78
N PHE A 167 -3.87 13.02 1.89
CA PHE A 167 -4.75 11.87 2.08
C PHE A 167 -6.24 12.27 2.06
N LYS A 168 -6.61 13.35 2.74
CA LYS A 168 -7.98 13.89 2.69
C LYS A 168 -8.40 14.21 1.27
N LYS A 169 -7.54 14.87 0.51
CA LYS A 169 -7.82 15.23 -0.89
C LYS A 169 -8.00 13.99 -1.78
N ARG A 170 -7.14 12.97 -1.63
CA ARG A 170 -7.31 11.68 -2.33
C ARG A 170 -8.60 10.98 -1.91
N GLY A 171 -8.99 11.11 -0.65
CA GLY A 171 -10.24 10.58 -0.13
C GLY A 171 -11.49 11.14 -0.82
N GLU A 172 -11.45 12.37 -1.34
CA GLU A 172 -12.58 12.90 -2.11
C GLU A 172 -12.72 12.23 -3.49
N TYR A 173 -11.59 11.95 -4.17
CA TYR A 173 -11.61 11.16 -5.41
C TYR A 173 -12.10 9.72 -5.16
N GLU A 174 -11.67 9.11 -4.07
CA GLU A 174 -12.14 7.78 -3.65
C GLU A 174 -13.63 7.74 -3.43
N LYS A 175 -14.19 8.72 -2.69
CA LYS A 175 -15.65 8.81 -2.47
C LYS A 175 -16.42 8.94 -3.79
N ASP A 176 -15.87 9.71 -4.72
CA ASP A 176 -16.49 9.90 -6.03
C ASP A 176 -16.47 8.60 -6.85
N MET A 177 -15.34 7.86 -6.84
CA MET A 177 -15.26 6.54 -7.45
C MET A 177 -16.28 5.55 -6.86
N ILE A 178 -16.39 5.52 -5.52
CA ILE A 178 -17.35 4.65 -4.83
C ILE A 178 -18.79 5.01 -5.20
N ARG A 179 -19.13 6.30 -5.31
CA ARG A 179 -20.48 6.73 -5.75
C ARG A 179 -20.82 6.30 -7.17
N MET A 180 -19.83 6.28 -8.07
CA MET A 180 -19.99 5.89 -9.47
C MET A 180 -20.01 4.37 -9.69
N ALA A 181 -19.44 3.60 -8.77
CA ALA A 181 -19.28 2.16 -8.94
C ALA A 181 -20.57 1.40 -8.65
N LYS A 182 -20.94 0.49 -9.57
CA LYS A 182 -22.02 -0.48 -9.35
C LYS A 182 -21.54 -1.69 -8.54
N HIS A 183 -20.29 -2.11 -8.75
CA HIS A 183 -19.69 -3.30 -8.14
C HIS A 183 -18.42 -2.94 -7.40
N ILE A 184 -18.31 -3.39 -6.15
CA ILE A 184 -17.17 -3.11 -5.28
C ILE A 184 -16.71 -4.41 -4.62
N ILE A 185 -15.42 -4.70 -4.73
CA ILE A 185 -14.77 -5.82 -4.07
C ILE A 185 -14.08 -5.30 -2.80
N GLY A 186 -14.27 -6.00 -1.69
CA GLY A 186 -13.58 -5.73 -0.43
C GLY A 186 -13.44 -7.00 0.42
N ARG A 187 -12.90 -6.85 1.64
CA ARG A 187 -12.45 -8.00 2.44
C ARG A 187 -12.98 -8.02 3.86
N THR A 188 -13.53 -6.92 4.33
CA THR A 188 -13.91 -6.78 5.72
C THR A 188 -15.28 -6.15 5.88
N SER A 189 -15.94 -6.43 7.02
CA SER A 189 -17.18 -5.75 7.38
C SER A 189 -16.98 -4.23 7.54
N TRP A 190 -15.76 -3.80 7.91
CA TRP A 190 -15.42 -2.39 8.05
C TRP A 190 -15.42 -1.65 6.70
N ASP A 191 -14.75 -2.18 5.67
CA ASP A 191 -14.72 -1.57 4.35
C ASP A 191 -16.09 -1.64 3.66
N ARG A 192 -16.84 -2.74 3.85
CA ARG A 192 -18.24 -2.87 3.40
C ARG A 192 -19.13 -1.79 4.00
N ALA A 193 -19.10 -1.61 5.32
CA ALA A 193 -19.91 -0.61 6.00
C ALA A 193 -19.57 0.81 5.52
N ARG A 194 -18.27 1.14 5.35
CA ARG A 194 -17.82 2.44 4.84
C ARG A 194 -18.22 2.67 3.38
N THR A 195 -18.15 1.63 2.56
CA THR A 195 -18.58 1.67 1.16
C THR A 195 -20.08 1.98 1.07
N TRP A 196 -20.91 1.24 1.80
CA TRP A 196 -22.37 1.45 1.81
C TRP A 196 -22.78 2.79 2.45
N ALA A 197 -22.00 3.32 3.37
CA ALA A 197 -22.24 4.68 3.88
C ALA A 197 -22.03 5.77 2.80
N ILE A 198 -21.26 5.48 1.73
CA ILE A 198 -21.02 6.39 0.60
C ILE A 198 -21.97 6.09 -0.57
N ASN A 199 -22.16 4.80 -0.88
CA ASN A 199 -23.02 4.31 -1.97
C ASN A 199 -23.81 3.08 -1.50
N PRO A 200 -25.01 3.26 -0.94
CA PRO A 200 -25.84 2.17 -0.42
C PRO A 200 -26.34 1.21 -1.52
N ASN A 201 -26.32 1.64 -2.77
CA ASN A 201 -26.79 0.84 -3.92
C ASN A 201 -25.69 -0.02 -4.54
N ALA A 202 -24.43 0.12 -4.09
CA ALA A 202 -23.32 -0.68 -4.61
C ALA A 202 -23.46 -2.15 -4.19
N GLN A 203 -23.30 -3.05 -5.15
CA GLN A 203 -23.15 -4.48 -4.87
C GLN A 203 -21.75 -4.75 -4.34
N TYR A 204 -21.68 -5.20 -3.09
CA TYR A 204 -20.41 -5.51 -2.44
C TYR A 204 -20.11 -7.00 -2.57
N HIS A 205 -18.91 -7.31 -3.08
CA HIS A 205 -18.40 -8.66 -3.27
C HIS A 205 -17.24 -8.89 -2.29
N PHE A 206 -17.35 -9.96 -1.50
CA PHE A 206 -16.24 -10.38 -0.64
C PHE A 206 -15.22 -11.16 -1.48
N CYS A 207 -13.95 -10.72 -1.48
CA CYS A 207 -12.86 -11.43 -2.12
C CYS A 207 -11.54 -11.12 -1.42
N ASN A 208 -10.87 -12.16 -0.92
CA ASN A 208 -9.54 -12.04 -0.34
C ASN A 208 -8.46 -11.84 -1.41
N GLU A 209 -7.35 -11.25 -1.00
CA GLU A 209 -6.14 -11.17 -1.84
C GLU A 209 -5.41 -12.51 -1.80
N ILE A 210 -4.78 -12.86 -2.92
CA ILE A 210 -3.90 -14.02 -3.03
C ILE A 210 -2.51 -13.60 -2.54
N LEU A 211 -1.95 -14.37 -1.60
CA LEU A 211 -0.57 -14.18 -1.18
C LEU A 211 0.39 -14.72 -2.24
N ARG A 212 1.67 -14.40 -2.11
CA ARG A 212 2.72 -15.03 -2.93
C ARG A 212 2.80 -16.52 -2.60
N PRO A 213 3.14 -17.40 -3.56
CA PRO A 213 3.19 -18.86 -3.35
C PRO A 213 4.00 -19.26 -2.11
N VAL A 214 5.13 -18.61 -1.86
CA VAL A 214 6.00 -18.87 -0.71
C VAL A 214 5.28 -18.87 0.65
N PHE A 215 4.18 -18.12 0.79
CA PHE A 215 3.41 -18.07 2.05
C PHE A 215 2.42 -19.22 2.21
N TYR A 216 2.19 -20.00 1.16
CA TYR A 216 1.33 -21.20 1.22
C TYR A 216 2.12 -22.49 1.42
N ASP A 217 3.43 -22.47 1.10
CA ASP A 217 4.27 -23.65 1.11
C ASP A 217 5.04 -23.83 2.42
N GLY A 218 5.28 -25.07 2.83
CA GLY A 218 6.18 -25.43 3.93
C GLY A 218 5.58 -25.24 5.33
N SER A 219 6.42 -24.84 6.29
CA SER A 219 6.08 -24.80 7.71
C SER A 219 5.04 -23.73 8.05
N SER A 220 4.14 -24.08 8.96
CA SER A 220 3.24 -23.13 9.62
C SER A 220 3.88 -22.56 10.89
N TRP A 221 3.40 -21.41 11.35
CA TRP A 221 3.82 -20.85 12.63
C TRP A 221 3.46 -21.80 13.77
N ASP A 222 4.40 -21.98 14.69
CA ASP A 222 4.22 -22.81 15.88
C ASP A 222 4.81 -22.08 17.09
N TYR A 223 3.99 -22.00 18.14
CA TYR A 223 4.38 -21.35 19.40
C TYR A 223 5.63 -21.97 20.05
N MET A 224 5.85 -23.27 19.88
CA MET A 224 7.00 -23.97 20.48
C MET A 224 8.33 -23.52 19.87
N TYR A 225 8.33 -23.11 18.60
CA TYR A 225 9.54 -22.77 17.84
C TYR A 225 9.74 -21.26 17.62
N CYS A 226 8.78 -20.42 18.01
CA CYS A 226 8.93 -18.98 17.88
C CYS A 226 9.88 -18.39 18.94
N SER A 227 10.52 -17.26 18.63
CA SER A 227 11.25 -16.46 19.61
C SER A 227 10.27 -15.80 20.56
N LYS A 228 10.22 -16.26 21.79
CA LYS A 228 9.28 -15.74 22.81
C LYS A 228 9.44 -14.23 22.98
N HIS A 229 8.34 -13.58 23.29
CA HIS A 229 8.24 -12.14 23.53
C HIS A 229 8.76 -11.25 22.38
N SER A 230 8.94 -11.80 21.17
CA SER A 230 9.27 -11.03 19.99
C SER A 230 8.03 -10.49 19.29
N ILE A 231 8.05 -9.19 18.98
CA ILE A 231 6.98 -8.48 18.29
C ILE A 231 7.49 -8.09 16.91
N PHE A 232 6.83 -8.51 15.84
CA PHE A 232 7.21 -8.18 14.48
C PHE A 232 6.24 -7.18 13.84
N LEU A 233 6.80 -6.14 13.20
CA LEU A 233 6.07 -5.19 12.38
C LEU A 233 6.55 -5.32 10.94
N SER A 234 5.67 -5.70 10.04
CA SER A 234 5.98 -5.84 8.61
C SER A 234 6.12 -4.50 7.87
N GLN A 235 5.66 -3.41 8.45
CA GLN A 235 5.78 -2.04 7.92
C GLN A 235 5.72 -1.01 9.04
N ALA A 236 6.58 0.02 8.98
CA ALA A 236 6.63 1.06 10.02
C ALA A 236 7.03 2.47 9.53
N HIS A 237 7.09 2.70 8.22
CA HIS A 237 7.73 3.87 7.64
C HIS A 237 6.98 5.20 7.82
N TYR A 238 5.70 5.16 8.16
CA TYR A 238 4.86 6.35 8.32
C TYR A 238 3.82 6.16 9.43
N PRO A 239 3.28 7.25 10.01
CA PRO A 239 2.50 7.21 11.25
C PRO A 239 1.31 6.26 11.25
N LEU A 240 0.60 6.15 10.12
CA LEU A 240 -0.59 5.31 9.98
C LEU A 240 -0.31 3.82 10.26
N LYS A 241 0.97 3.39 10.16
CA LYS A 241 1.41 2.01 10.47
C LYS A 241 1.62 1.76 11.97
N GLY A 242 1.52 2.77 12.81
CA GLY A 242 1.38 2.64 14.25
C GLY A 242 2.64 2.30 15.03
N LEU A 243 3.87 2.34 14.47
CA LEU A 243 5.10 2.04 15.21
C LEU A 243 5.19 2.81 16.53
N HIS A 244 4.86 4.10 16.53
CA HIS A 244 4.89 4.93 17.74
C HIS A 244 3.91 4.45 18.81
N GLN A 245 2.83 3.76 18.46
CA GLN A 245 1.90 3.18 19.45
C GLN A 245 2.50 1.92 20.08
N VAL A 246 3.15 1.06 19.28
CA VAL A 246 3.87 -0.10 19.80
C VAL A 246 4.98 0.34 20.75
N LEU A 247 5.78 1.34 20.35
CA LEU A 247 6.84 1.89 21.23
C LEU A 247 6.29 2.42 22.55
N LYS A 248 5.15 3.10 22.54
CA LYS A 248 4.49 3.60 23.77
C LYS A 248 3.97 2.47 24.65
N ALA A 249 3.61 1.32 24.09
CA ALA A 249 3.19 0.14 24.83
C ALA A 249 4.36 -0.63 25.46
N MET A 250 5.58 -0.53 24.88
CA MET A 250 6.74 -1.32 25.33
C MET A 250 7.07 -1.18 26.82
N PRO A 251 7.03 -0.01 27.47
CA PRO A 251 7.28 0.07 28.90
C PRO A 251 6.31 -0.75 29.74
N ILE A 252 5.07 -0.96 29.25
CA ILE A 252 4.09 -1.82 29.92
C ILE A 252 4.46 -3.29 29.69
N ILE A 253 4.79 -3.64 28.45
CA ILE A 253 5.18 -5.00 28.07
C ILE A 253 6.44 -5.44 28.82
N LEU A 254 7.46 -4.59 28.89
CA LEU A 254 8.73 -4.87 29.53
C LEU A 254 8.65 -5.07 31.06
N ARG A 255 7.60 -4.59 31.71
CA ARG A 255 7.34 -4.91 33.13
C ARG A 255 6.99 -6.38 33.36
N HIS A 256 6.37 -7.02 32.36
CA HIS A 256 5.95 -8.43 32.45
C HIS A 256 6.93 -9.35 31.69
N TYR A 257 7.55 -8.84 30.62
CA TYR A 257 8.45 -9.56 29.73
C TYR A 257 9.73 -8.72 29.49
N PRO A 258 10.70 -8.72 30.42
CA PRO A 258 11.88 -7.84 30.34
C PRO A 258 12.76 -8.10 29.11
N ASP A 259 12.67 -9.28 28.52
CA ASP A 259 13.35 -9.71 27.31
C ASP A 259 12.59 -9.37 26.01
N ALA A 260 11.42 -8.77 26.08
CA ALA A 260 10.63 -8.45 24.89
C ALA A 260 11.40 -7.55 23.91
N MET A 261 11.28 -7.87 22.61
CA MET A 261 11.96 -7.20 21.51
C MET A 261 11.00 -6.83 20.40
N ILE A 262 11.26 -5.71 19.73
CA ILE A 262 10.55 -5.30 18.51
C ILE A 262 11.47 -5.50 17.31
N ARG A 263 10.99 -6.22 16.29
CA ARG A 263 11.64 -6.39 15.00
C ARG A 263 10.79 -5.71 13.92
N ILE A 264 11.42 -4.89 13.08
CA ILE A 264 10.71 -4.02 12.12
C ILE A 264 11.28 -4.29 10.72
N ALA A 265 10.44 -4.74 9.79
CA ALA A 265 10.85 -4.89 8.40
C ALA A 265 10.99 -3.52 7.71
N GLY A 266 12.02 -3.43 6.89
CA GLY A 266 12.38 -2.23 6.16
C GLY A 266 13.59 -1.50 6.73
N TRP A 267 14.03 -0.48 6.01
CA TRP A 267 15.19 0.30 6.39
C TRP A 267 14.91 1.13 7.66
N ASP A 268 15.97 1.38 8.43
CA ASP A 268 15.89 2.15 9.67
C ASP A 268 15.59 3.63 9.36
N ILE A 269 14.37 4.04 9.71
CA ILE A 269 13.87 5.42 9.51
C ILE A 269 14.48 6.43 10.49
N THR A 270 15.23 5.98 11.49
CA THR A 270 15.79 6.82 12.55
C THR A 270 17.25 7.23 12.31
N ARG A 271 17.89 6.67 11.26
CA ARG A 271 19.30 6.91 10.94
C ARG A 271 19.58 8.38 10.66
N ASN A 272 20.62 8.92 11.31
CA ASN A 272 21.08 10.31 11.14
C ASN A 272 22.59 10.48 11.40
N GLU A 273 23.36 9.43 11.21
CA GLU A 273 24.82 9.42 11.48
C GLU A 273 25.59 10.21 10.42
N THR A 274 25.25 9.99 9.14
CA THR A 274 25.87 10.68 8.01
C THR A 274 25.06 11.92 7.58
N LEU A 275 25.70 12.85 6.86
CA LEU A 275 25.03 14.02 6.29
C LEU A 275 23.87 13.63 5.36
N SER A 276 24.07 12.62 4.51
CA SER A 276 23.04 12.08 3.63
C SER A 276 21.84 11.56 4.41
N GLN A 277 22.07 10.83 5.50
CA GLN A 277 21.00 10.33 6.37
C GLN A 277 20.25 11.48 7.07
N LYS A 278 20.97 12.51 7.57
CA LYS A 278 20.36 13.70 8.17
C LYS A 278 19.42 14.41 7.19
N ILE A 279 19.82 14.57 5.93
CA ILE A 279 19.01 15.20 4.88
C ILE A 279 17.76 14.35 4.56
N ARG A 280 17.90 13.02 4.61
CA ARG A 280 16.81 12.08 4.31
C ARG A 280 15.89 11.78 5.49
N LEU A 281 16.27 12.14 6.71
CA LEU A 281 15.49 11.92 7.92
C LEU A 281 14.18 12.71 7.83
N SER A 282 13.03 12.03 7.99
CA SER A 282 11.73 12.67 8.08
C SER A 282 11.42 13.09 9.52
N GLY A 283 10.50 14.03 9.70
CA GLY A 283 10.02 14.42 11.04
C GLY A 283 9.44 13.23 11.80
N TYR A 284 8.76 12.31 11.12
CA TYR A 284 8.33 11.07 11.76
C TYR A 284 9.49 10.19 12.22
N GLY A 285 10.54 10.03 11.41
CA GLY A 285 11.76 9.29 11.80
C GLY A 285 12.46 9.95 13.00
N SER A 286 12.55 11.29 13.01
CA SER A 286 13.07 12.06 14.13
C SER A 286 12.24 11.83 15.41
N TYR A 287 10.91 11.85 15.29
CA TYR A 287 10.01 11.56 16.40
C TYR A 287 10.19 10.14 16.95
N ILE A 288 10.27 9.13 16.09
CA ILE A 288 10.51 7.74 16.47
C ILE A 288 11.86 7.60 17.20
N LYS A 289 12.93 8.20 16.67
CA LYS A 289 14.24 8.22 17.34
C LYS A 289 14.17 8.77 18.76
N ARG A 290 13.55 9.95 18.91
CA ARG A 290 13.36 10.57 20.23
C ARG A 290 12.51 9.71 21.17
N LEU A 291 11.48 9.05 20.63
CA LEU A 291 10.62 8.18 21.42
C LEU A 291 11.38 6.95 21.94
N ILE A 292 12.17 6.31 21.09
CA ILE A 292 13.06 5.19 21.47
C ILE A 292 14.00 5.62 22.61
N MET A 293 14.65 6.77 22.45
CA MET A 293 15.58 7.29 23.47
C MET A 293 14.84 7.64 24.77
N LYS A 294 13.71 8.34 24.70
CA LYS A 294 12.90 8.75 25.85
C LYS A 294 12.41 7.56 26.67
N LEU A 295 12.11 6.45 26.02
CA LEU A 295 11.57 5.24 26.64
C LEU A 295 12.65 4.19 26.96
N ASN A 296 13.96 4.51 26.75
CA ASN A 296 15.09 3.61 26.94
C ASN A 296 14.96 2.27 26.19
N LEU A 297 14.55 2.34 24.90
CA LEU A 297 14.28 1.17 24.06
C LEU A 297 15.35 0.89 23.02
N GLN A 298 16.57 1.48 23.12
CA GLN A 298 17.62 1.36 22.12
C GLN A 298 17.98 -0.11 21.83
N ASP A 299 18.08 -0.92 22.88
CA ASP A 299 18.42 -2.35 22.80
C ASP A 299 17.19 -3.25 22.59
N LYS A 300 15.99 -2.66 22.48
CA LYS A 300 14.72 -3.38 22.35
C LYS A 300 14.10 -3.25 20.96
N VAL A 301 14.70 -2.46 20.07
CA VAL A 301 14.19 -2.18 18.72
C VAL A 301 15.23 -2.52 17.67
N GLN A 302 14.87 -3.39 16.73
CA GLN A 302 15.73 -3.81 15.63
C GLN A 302 15.05 -3.62 14.29
N PHE A 303 15.69 -2.89 13.36
CA PHE A 303 15.27 -2.83 11.94
C PHE A 303 16.00 -3.94 11.17
N THR A 304 15.25 -4.76 10.44
CA THR A 304 15.81 -5.92 9.72
C THR A 304 16.41 -5.56 8.36
N GLY A 305 16.14 -4.35 7.86
CA GLY A 305 16.38 -4.02 6.45
C GLY A 305 15.24 -4.50 5.54
N ASN A 306 15.43 -4.30 4.23
CA ASN A 306 14.45 -4.79 3.25
C ASN A 306 14.53 -6.31 3.18
N LEU A 307 13.39 -6.95 3.32
CA LEU A 307 13.25 -8.41 3.28
C LEU A 307 12.60 -8.82 1.95
N ASN A 308 13.12 -9.87 1.34
CA ASN A 308 12.44 -10.57 0.26
C ASN A 308 11.26 -11.41 0.81
N ALA A 309 10.53 -12.13 -0.06
CA ALA A 309 9.33 -12.85 0.38
C ALA A 309 9.64 -14.01 1.32
N GLU A 310 10.74 -14.74 1.09
CA GLU A 310 11.17 -15.84 1.95
C GLU A 310 11.64 -15.33 3.31
N GLU A 311 12.50 -14.31 3.34
CA GLU A 311 12.96 -13.67 4.57
C GLU A 311 11.77 -13.11 5.38
N MET A 312 10.77 -12.52 4.72
CA MET A 312 9.55 -12.05 5.37
C MET A 312 8.76 -13.19 5.99
N LYS A 313 8.65 -14.34 5.29
CA LYS A 313 8.01 -15.54 5.84
C LYS A 313 8.76 -16.04 7.07
N GLN A 314 10.10 -16.09 7.02
CA GLN A 314 10.90 -16.50 8.17
C GLN A 314 10.70 -15.57 9.38
N GLU A 315 10.58 -14.26 9.18
CA GLU A 315 10.26 -13.34 10.28
C GLU A 315 8.85 -13.60 10.85
N TYR A 316 7.85 -13.93 10.02
CA TYR A 316 6.53 -14.33 10.52
C TYR A 316 6.58 -15.61 11.35
N LEU A 317 7.28 -16.65 10.87
CA LEU A 317 7.43 -17.92 11.58
C LEU A 317 8.21 -17.78 12.90
N LYS A 318 9.22 -16.95 12.89
CA LYS A 318 10.08 -16.71 14.05
C LYS A 318 9.43 -15.85 15.13
N SER A 319 8.52 -14.98 14.78
CA SER A 319 7.98 -13.99 15.73
C SER A 319 6.86 -14.58 16.60
N ASN A 320 6.82 -14.16 17.87
CA ASN A 320 5.76 -14.57 18.80
C ASN A 320 4.46 -13.81 18.52
N VAL A 321 4.55 -12.52 18.21
CA VAL A 321 3.41 -11.65 17.93
C VAL A 321 3.64 -10.88 16.63
N LEU A 322 2.66 -10.91 15.72
CA LEU A 322 2.60 -9.99 14.58
C LEU A 322 1.77 -8.77 14.97
N SER A 323 2.38 -7.59 14.93
CA SER A 323 1.67 -6.33 15.10
C SER A 323 1.38 -5.67 13.76
N ALA A 324 0.12 -5.69 13.35
CA ALA A 324 -0.39 -5.04 12.14
C ALA A 324 -1.24 -3.81 12.49
N LEU A 325 -0.73 -2.94 13.37
CA LEU A 325 -1.42 -1.74 13.84
C LEU A 325 -1.61 -0.74 12.69
N GLN A 326 -2.66 -0.93 11.93
CA GLN A 326 -3.18 0.15 11.10
C GLN A 326 -4.28 0.87 11.90
N VAL A 327 -3.99 2.05 12.41
CA VAL A 327 -4.87 2.82 13.32
C VAL A 327 -6.30 2.99 12.79
N SER A 328 -6.50 2.90 11.47
CA SER A 328 -7.83 2.99 10.83
C SER A 328 -8.54 1.64 10.63
N LYS A 329 -7.87 0.53 10.91
CA LYS A 329 -8.39 -0.83 10.74
C LYS A 329 -8.07 -1.63 12.00
N THR A 330 -8.68 -1.30 13.12
CA THR A 330 -8.65 -2.20 14.27
C THR A 330 -9.55 -3.39 13.94
N VAL A 331 -9.02 -4.32 13.18
CA VAL A 331 -9.59 -5.65 13.06
C VAL A 331 -8.97 -6.45 14.19
N LEU A 332 -9.74 -6.69 15.24
CA LEU A 332 -9.48 -7.80 16.16
C LEU A 332 -9.55 -9.07 15.32
N ILE A 333 -8.40 -9.62 14.97
CA ILE A 333 -8.31 -10.99 14.48
C ILE A 333 -8.46 -11.85 15.73
N HIS A 334 -9.65 -12.42 15.91
CA HIS A 334 -9.87 -13.51 16.85
C HIS A 334 -9.38 -14.81 16.26
#